data_3898e493757e71c8e903d3cf15619ac1
#
_entry.id   3898e493757e71c8e903d3cf15619ac1
#
_cell.length_a   1.000
_cell.length_b   1.000
_cell.length_c   1.000
_cell.angle_alpha   90.00
_cell.angle_beta   90.00
_cell.angle_gamma   90.00
#
_symmetry.space_group_name_H-M   'P 1'
#
loop_
_entity.id
_entity.type
_entity.pdbx_description
1 polymer ?
#
loop_
_entity_poly.entity_id
_entity_poly.type
_entity_poly.pdbx_seq_one_letter_code
_entity_poly.pdbx_strand_id
1 'polypeptide(L)'
;MVYVSVRGRVWLQAEAANMVESVGNYVKHRKVPVLVKDKDKYLTFFVPSISGESIAHAYQVLLAEELRKRGSKVCKYCEKGIFLKSTNADVYKEVTGQEAPKSSGGKESKHDIMSLVDVIETSIVRNCGVEDVGGFLYAENPNVKRTSSFYTGYMVPVREVLSIVSLEPQLHSRYALGTKYVSVATGAAGQMIYYVEVSSALFSFAFDLDTKFIGRYTFHVEKYGKPIVDGEEIKKRSYSALEALKELLLEF
;
A
#
# COMPACT_ATOMS: atom_id res chain seq x y z
N MET A 1 -20.85 -6.76 -9.38
CA MET A 1 -19.89 -5.64 -9.39
C MET A 1 -20.39 -4.61 -8.39
N VAL A 2 -19.51 -4.18 -7.50
CA VAL A 2 -19.83 -3.21 -6.43
C VAL A 2 -18.75 -2.15 -6.45
N TYR A 3 -19.14 -0.89 -6.33
CA TYR A 3 -18.27 0.25 -6.06
C TYR A 3 -18.63 0.80 -4.69
N VAL A 4 -17.63 0.92 -3.83
CA VAL A 4 -17.77 1.47 -2.47
C VAL A 4 -16.91 2.71 -2.36
N SER A 5 -17.49 3.80 -1.91
CA SER A 5 -16.79 5.06 -1.65
C SER A 5 -17.00 5.45 -0.19
N VAL A 6 -15.90 5.53 0.56
CA VAL A 6 -15.90 5.91 1.97
C VAL A 6 -15.25 7.28 2.12
N ARG A 7 -15.94 8.17 2.84
CA ARG A 7 -15.42 9.46 3.28
C ARG A 7 -15.72 9.58 4.76
N GLY A 8 -14.69 9.79 5.54
CA GLY A 8 -14.82 9.79 7.00
C GLY A 8 -13.94 10.84 7.67
N ARG A 9 -14.15 10.98 8.96
CA ARG A 9 -13.31 11.76 9.86
C ARG A 9 -12.89 10.86 11.02
N VAL A 10 -11.62 10.92 11.37
CA VAL A 10 -11.02 10.07 12.41
C VAL A 10 -10.30 10.96 13.41
N TRP A 11 -10.60 10.80 14.69
CA TRP A 11 -9.82 11.38 15.77
C TRP A 11 -8.57 10.55 15.99
N LEU A 12 -7.39 11.15 15.80
CA LEU A 12 -6.12 10.60 16.24
C LEU A 12 -5.61 11.44 17.40
N GLN A 13 -5.38 10.82 18.54
CA GLN A 13 -4.95 11.50 19.77
C GLN A 13 -3.58 11.01 20.20
N ALA A 14 -2.61 11.93 20.24
CA ALA A 14 -1.23 11.66 20.61
C ALA A 14 -0.58 10.53 19.79
N GLU A 15 -0.88 10.46 18.51
CA GLU A 15 -0.41 9.41 17.61
C GLU A 15 0.88 9.81 16.91
N ALA A 16 1.79 8.84 16.76
CA ALA A 16 2.94 8.95 15.88
C ALA A 16 2.50 8.63 14.45
N ALA A 17 2.14 9.65 13.68
CA ALA A 17 1.76 9.50 12.27
C ALA A 17 2.95 9.03 11.41
N ASN A 18 2.82 9.04 10.08
CA ASN A 18 3.88 8.60 9.16
C ASN A 18 5.24 9.26 9.43
N MET A 19 6.22 8.47 9.80
CA MET A 19 7.61 8.91 9.91
C MET A 19 8.24 8.98 8.52
N VAL A 20 8.99 10.05 8.24
CA VAL A 20 9.57 10.29 6.89
C VAL A 20 11.07 10.32 6.93
N GLU A 21 11.63 11.05 7.89
CA GLU A 21 13.07 11.25 8.00
C GLU A 21 13.50 11.26 9.44
N SER A 22 14.76 10.92 9.67
CA SER A 22 15.42 11.17 10.94
C SER A 22 16.59 12.14 10.74
N VAL A 23 16.68 13.12 11.63
CA VAL A 23 17.82 14.03 11.70
C VAL A 23 18.54 13.73 13.01
N GLY A 24 19.63 12.97 12.91
CA GLY A 24 20.27 12.39 14.08
C GLY A 24 19.32 11.41 14.79
N ASN A 25 19.00 11.69 16.05
CA ASN A 25 18.08 10.92 16.86
C ASN A 25 16.63 11.46 16.89
N TYR A 26 16.29 12.39 16.01
CA TYR A 26 14.98 13.01 15.92
C TYR A 26 14.22 12.45 14.71
N VAL A 27 13.10 11.79 14.95
CA VAL A 27 12.21 11.21 13.92
C VAL A 27 11.03 12.14 13.70
N LYS A 28 10.89 12.63 12.48
CA LYS A 28 9.87 13.62 12.08
C LYS A 28 8.69 12.98 11.39
N HIS A 29 7.52 13.54 11.61
CA HIS A 29 6.33 13.25 10.82
C HIS A 29 6.47 13.66 9.35
N ARG A 30 5.77 12.94 8.49
CA ARG A 30 5.42 13.43 7.16
C ARG A 30 4.53 14.66 7.31
N LYS A 31 4.94 15.77 6.71
CA LYS A 31 4.16 17.00 6.62
C LYS A 31 3.80 17.27 5.18
N VAL A 32 2.56 17.66 4.95
CA VAL A 32 2.10 18.08 3.62
C VAL A 32 1.57 19.50 3.66
N PRO A 33 1.77 20.29 2.59
CA PRO A 33 1.19 21.61 2.49
C PRO A 33 -0.32 21.51 2.22
N VAL A 34 -1.12 22.20 3.01
CA VAL A 34 -2.56 22.38 2.79
C VAL A 34 -2.84 23.83 2.55
N LEU A 35 -3.38 24.14 1.37
CA LEU A 35 -3.74 25.49 0.97
C LEU A 35 -5.18 25.78 1.37
N VAL A 36 -5.38 26.87 2.10
CA VAL A 36 -6.70 27.31 2.57
C VAL A 36 -6.97 28.73 2.14
N LYS A 37 -8.14 28.96 1.56
CA LYS A 37 -8.62 30.32 1.30
C LYS A 37 -9.18 30.93 2.60
N ASP A 38 -8.63 32.06 3.01
CA ASP A 38 -9.10 32.87 4.13
C ASP A 38 -9.42 34.27 3.63
N LYS A 39 -10.71 34.57 3.48
CA LYS A 39 -11.23 35.81 2.86
C LYS A 39 -10.61 36.01 1.47
N ASP A 40 -9.77 37.03 1.31
CA ASP A 40 -9.11 37.43 0.06
C ASP A 40 -7.66 36.90 -0.05
N LYS A 41 -7.21 36.06 0.91
CA LYS A 41 -5.85 35.55 0.96
C LYS A 41 -5.85 34.03 0.94
N TYR A 42 -4.72 33.46 0.52
CA TYR A 42 -4.44 32.04 0.65
C TYR A 42 -3.36 31.84 1.70
N LEU A 43 -3.59 30.88 2.59
CA LEU A 43 -2.65 30.48 3.64
C LEU A 43 -2.23 29.03 3.38
N THR A 44 -0.94 28.77 3.53
CA THR A 44 -0.41 27.40 3.45
C THR A 44 -0.04 26.93 4.86
N PHE A 45 -0.61 25.81 5.25
CA PHE A 45 -0.29 25.11 6.50
C PHE A 45 0.50 23.85 6.18
N PHE A 46 1.62 23.62 6.87
CA PHE A 46 2.34 22.35 6.83
C PHE A 46 1.87 21.49 7.99
N VAL A 47 1.08 20.48 7.69
CA VAL A 47 0.37 19.68 8.69
C VAL A 47 0.85 18.22 8.71
N PRO A 48 0.82 17.55 9.87
CA PRO A 48 1.10 16.13 9.95
C PRO A 48 0.13 15.36 9.06
N SER A 49 0.59 14.28 8.46
CA SER A 49 -0.23 13.50 7.55
C SER A 49 0.10 12.02 7.60
N ILE A 50 -0.88 11.19 7.27
CA ILE A 50 -0.68 9.77 6.98
C ILE A 50 -0.79 9.59 5.47
N SER A 51 0.21 8.95 4.86
CA SER A 51 0.21 8.76 3.40
C SER A 51 -0.80 7.72 2.96
N GLY A 52 -1.33 7.88 1.75
CA GLY A 52 -2.15 6.86 1.11
C GLY A 52 -1.42 5.51 0.95
N GLU A 53 -0.10 5.53 0.82
CA GLU A 53 0.73 4.31 0.78
C GLU A 53 0.66 3.52 2.10
N SER A 54 0.67 4.20 3.26
CA SER A 54 0.53 3.54 4.56
C SER A 54 -0.86 2.92 4.72
N ILE A 55 -1.91 3.63 4.32
CA ILE A 55 -3.28 3.11 4.33
C ILE A 55 -3.39 1.92 3.36
N ALA A 56 -2.85 2.06 2.16
CA ALA A 56 -2.82 0.99 1.16
C ALA A 56 -2.06 -0.24 1.64
N HIS A 57 -0.96 -0.06 2.39
CA HIS A 57 -0.22 -1.16 2.98
C HIS A 57 -1.08 -1.90 4.02
N ALA A 58 -1.65 -1.18 4.98
CA ALA A 58 -2.53 -1.77 6.00
C ALA A 58 -3.71 -2.53 5.36
N TYR A 59 -4.39 -1.91 4.40
CA TYR A 59 -5.47 -2.57 3.66
C TYR A 59 -5.01 -3.88 2.98
N GLN A 60 -3.85 -3.89 2.33
CA GLN A 60 -3.34 -5.08 1.65
C GLN A 60 -2.92 -6.20 2.60
N VAL A 61 -2.49 -5.88 3.83
CA VAL A 61 -2.24 -6.88 4.87
C VAL A 61 -3.56 -7.57 5.24
N LEU A 62 -4.60 -6.81 5.56
CA LEU A 62 -5.93 -7.34 5.85
C LEU A 62 -6.51 -8.12 4.66
N LEU A 63 -6.33 -7.61 3.44
CA LEU A 63 -6.74 -8.29 2.21
C LEU A 63 -6.06 -9.66 2.04
N ALA A 64 -4.76 -9.75 2.34
CA ALA A 64 -4.03 -11.02 2.24
C ALA A 64 -4.61 -12.07 3.22
N GLU A 65 -4.94 -11.66 4.44
CA GLU A 65 -5.59 -12.51 5.44
C GLU A 65 -6.96 -12.99 4.99
N GLU A 66 -7.82 -12.06 4.52
CA GLU A 66 -9.17 -12.38 4.05
C GLU A 66 -9.18 -13.31 2.82
N LEU A 67 -8.26 -13.11 1.89
CA LEU A 67 -8.07 -14.00 0.75
C LEU A 67 -7.70 -15.41 1.20
N ARG A 68 -6.79 -15.55 2.15
CA ARG A 68 -6.38 -16.85 2.70
C ARG A 68 -7.53 -17.54 3.45
N LYS A 69 -8.26 -16.82 4.29
CA LYS A 69 -9.46 -17.34 5.00
C LYS A 69 -10.47 -17.94 4.03
N ARG A 70 -10.57 -17.41 2.80
CA ARG A 70 -11.50 -17.89 1.75
C ARG A 70 -10.86 -18.89 0.78
N GLY A 71 -9.61 -19.29 0.99
CA GLY A 71 -8.90 -20.25 0.16
C GLY A 71 -8.46 -19.72 -1.21
N SER A 72 -8.40 -18.39 -1.38
CA SER A 72 -7.80 -17.77 -2.56
C SER A 72 -6.28 -17.77 -2.47
N LYS A 73 -5.60 -17.87 -3.61
CA LYS A 73 -4.14 -17.86 -3.64
C LYS A 73 -3.58 -16.49 -3.27
N VAL A 74 -2.57 -16.50 -2.39
CA VAL A 74 -1.74 -15.35 -2.02
C VAL A 74 -0.28 -15.80 -2.13
N CYS A 75 0.56 -14.99 -2.78
CA CYS A 75 1.98 -15.33 -2.89
C CYS A 75 2.71 -15.17 -1.54
N LYS A 76 3.82 -15.88 -1.39
CA LYS A 76 4.62 -15.94 -0.15
C LYS A 76 5.09 -14.57 0.38
N TYR A 77 5.23 -13.58 -0.49
CA TYR A 77 5.61 -12.23 -0.10
C TYR A 77 4.42 -11.44 0.44
N CYS A 78 3.32 -11.44 -0.31
CA CYS A 78 2.09 -10.75 0.12
C CYS A 78 1.52 -11.34 1.41
N GLU A 79 1.67 -12.65 1.63
CA GLU A 79 1.30 -13.33 2.89
C GLU A 79 2.07 -12.79 4.11
N LYS A 80 3.29 -12.31 3.90
CA LYS A 80 4.14 -11.72 4.94
C LYS A 80 4.03 -10.19 5.03
N GLY A 81 3.12 -9.58 4.31
CA GLY A 81 3.01 -8.12 4.19
C GLY A 81 4.15 -7.47 3.38
N ILE A 82 4.88 -8.27 2.59
CA ILE A 82 5.98 -7.77 1.73
C ILE A 82 5.44 -7.67 0.30
N PHE A 83 5.10 -6.45 -0.13
CA PHE A 83 4.43 -6.24 -1.42
C PHE A 83 5.42 -5.90 -2.54
N LEU A 84 6.21 -6.88 -2.99
CA LEU A 84 7.17 -6.73 -4.10
C LEU A 84 6.49 -6.58 -5.46
N LYS A 85 5.24 -7.05 -5.60
CA LYS A 85 4.37 -6.78 -6.76
C LYS A 85 4.92 -7.26 -8.10
N SER A 86 5.54 -8.44 -8.13
CA SER A 86 6.07 -9.08 -9.37
C SER A 86 6.90 -8.13 -10.25
N THR A 87 7.70 -7.26 -9.62
CA THR A 87 8.34 -6.11 -10.27
C THR A 87 9.40 -6.49 -11.33
N ASN A 88 10.01 -7.66 -11.22
CA ASN A 88 11.05 -8.17 -12.13
C ASN A 88 10.91 -9.68 -12.33
N ALA A 89 11.75 -10.27 -13.19
CA ALA A 89 11.72 -11.69 -13.53
C ALA A 89 11.95 -12.60 -12.31
N ASP A 90 12.81 -12.22 -11.38
CA ASP A 90 13.10 -13.04 -10.19
C ASP A 90 11.87 -13.09 -9.27
N VAL A 91 11.28 -11.93 -8.98
CA VAL A 91 10.05 -11.86 -8.16
C VAL A 91 8.88 -12.54 -8.88
N TYR A 92 8.76 -12.36 -10.19
CA TYR A 92 7.75 -13.06 -10.99
C TYR A 92 7.87 -14.59 -10.85
N LYS A 93 9.08 -15.14 -10.99
CA LYS A 93 9.34 -16.57 -10.81
C LYS A 93 8.97 -17.05 -9.41
N GLU A 94 9.31 -16.27 -8.39
CA GLU A 94 8.99 -16.58 -7.00
C GLU A 94 7.48 -16.54 -6.70
N VAL A 95 6.73 -15.68 -7.38
CA VAL A 95 5.27 -15.55 -7.24
C VAL A 95 4.53 -16.61 -8.02
N THR A 96 4.96 -16.88 -9.27
CA THR A 96 4.22 -17.73 -10.21
C THR A 96 4.74 -19.17 -10.27
N GLY A 97 5.97 -19.41 -9.83
CA GLY A 97 6.68 -20.69 -10.00
C GLY A 97 7.19 -20.92 -11.43
N GLN A 98 7.11 -19.94 -12.32
CA GLN A 98 7.47 -20.05 -13.73
C GLN A 98 8.52 -19.00 -14.11
N GLU A 99 9.38 -19.32 -15.07
CA GLU A 99 10.26 -18.32 -15.68
C GLU A 99 9.42 -17.28 -16.41
N ALA A 100 9.79 -16.01 -16.26
CA ALA A 100 9.14 -14.94 -17.01
C ALA A 100 9.40 -15.12 -18.51
N PRO A 101 8.36 -15.00 -19.36
CA PRO A 101 8.54 -15.08 -20.79
C PRO A 101 9.44 -13.93 -21.26
N LYS A 102 10.44 -14.23 -22.09
CA LYS A 102 11.38 -13.25 -22.60
C LYS A 102 11.03 -12.87 -24.03
N SER A 103 11.13 -11.58 -24.32
CA SER A 103 11.15 -11.08 -25.68
C SER A 103 12.44 -11.55 -26.37
N SER A 104 12.34 -12.05 -27.60
CA SER A 104 13.48 -12.59 -28.36
C SER A 104 14.49 -11.53 -28.83
N GLY A 105 14.19 -10.23 -28.57
CA GLY A 105 15.09 -9.12 -28.93
C GLY A 105 15.19 -8.81 -30.42
N GLY A 106 14.42 -9.51 -31.26
CA GLY A 106 14.27 -9.26 -32.68
C GLY A 106 13.10 -8.35 -33.03
N LYS A 107 12.77 -8.23 -34.32
CA LYS A 107 11.51 -7.60 -34.77
C LYS A 107 10.34 -8.52 -34.43
N GLU A 108 9.85 -8.47 -33.19
CA GLU A 108 8.66 -9.19 -32.79
C GLU A 108 7.41 -8.55 -33.42
N SER A 109 6.49 -9.38 -33.85
CA SER A 109 5.19 -8.90 -34.27
C SER A 109 4.39 -8.38 -33.08
N LYS A 110 3.45 -7.49 -33.34
CA LYS A 110 2.50 -7.03 -32.29
C LYS A 110 1.77 -8.20 -31.63
N HIS A 111 1.50 -9.26 -32.39
CA HIS A 111 0.83 -10.46 -31.90
C HIS A 111 1.70 -11.22 -30.89
N ASP A 112 3.01 -11.36 -31.16
CA ASP A 112 3.94 -12.04 -30.27
C ASP A 112 4.07 -11.31 -28.93
N ILE A 113 4.20 -9.98 -28.97
CA ILE A 113 4.24 -9.14 -27.75
C ILE A 113 2.94 -9.29 -26.93
N MET A 114 1.78 -9.28 -27.59
CA MET A 114 0.49 -9.45 -26.90
C MET A 114 0.33 -10.83 -26.29
N SER A 115 0.92 -11.87 -26.89
CA SER A 115 0.95 -13.21 -26.31
C SER A 115 1.80 -13.26 -25.02
N LEU A 116 2.96 -12.58 -25.00
CA LEU A 116 3.79 -12.48 -23.79
C LEU A 116 3.08 -11.70 -22.67
N VAL A 117 2.42 -10.59 -23.03
CA VAL A 117 1.59 -9.79 -22.10
C VAL A 117 0.49 -10.65 -21.48
N ASP A 118 -0.19 -11.47 -22.28
CA ASP A 118 -1.24 -12.38 -21.81
C ASP A 118 -0.71 -13.36 -20.77
N VAL A 119 0.42 -13.98 -21.04
CA VAL A 119 1.06 -14.94 -20.12
C VAL A 119 1.41 -14.26 -18.80
N ILE A 120 2.04 -13.08 -18.85
CA ILE A 120 2.48 -12.35 -17.65
C ILE A 120 1.27 -11.93 -16.81
N GLU A 121 0.28 -11.23 -17.39
CA GLU A 121 -0.91 -10.78 -16.67
C GLU A 121 -1.68 -11.95 -16.06
N THR A 122 -1.90 -13.01 -16.84
CA THR A 122 -2.64 -14.19 -16.41
C THR A 122 -1.93 -14.92 -15.27
N SER A 123 -0.62 -15.13 -15.37
CA SER A 123 0.13 -15.87 -14.37
C SER A 123 0.16 -15.15 -13.03
N ILE A 124 0.40 -13.84 -13.03
CA ILE A 124 0.42 -13.05 -11.79
C ILE A 124 -0.96 -13.07 -11.12
N VAL A 125 -2.01 -12.75 -11.89
CA VAL A 125 -3.39 -12.69 -11.37
C VAL A 125 -3.86 -14.05 -10.83
N ARG A 126 -3.50 -15.17 -11.48
CA ARG A 126 -3.87 -16.51 -11.02
C ARG A 126 -3.15 -16.95 -9.76
N ASN A 127 -1.98 -16.43 -9.49
CA ASN A 127 -1.14 -16.86 -8.37
C ASN A 127 -1.19 -15.95 -7.16
N CYS A 128 -1.67 -14.69 -7.29
CA CYS A 128 -1.78 -13.78 -6.16
C CYS A 128 -3.00 -12.86 -6.23
N GLY A 129 -3.98 -13.09 -5.36
CA GLY A 129 -5.17 -12.24 -5.25
C GLY A 129 -4.85 -10.83 -4.72
N VAL A 130 -3.78 -10.67 -3.93
CA VAL A 130 -3.34 -9.34 -3.46
C VAL A 130 -2.80 -8.51 -4.63
N GLU A 131 -2.03 -9.13 -5.53
CA GLU A 131 -1.53 -8.43 -6.73
C GLU A 131 -2.67 -8.17 -7.73
N ASP A 132 -3.67 -9.05 -7.80
CA ASP A 132 -4.87 -8.81 -8.57
C ASP A 132 -5.63 -7.56 -8.11
N VAL A 133 -5.89 -7.43 -6.82
CA VAL A 133 -6.65 -6.31 -6.23
C VAL A 133 -5.78 -5.07 -6.05
N GLY A 134 -4.57 -5.22 -5.53
CA GLY A 134 -3.67 -4.13 -5.21
C GLY A 134 -2.81 -3.62 -6.37
N GLY A 135 -2.93 -4.25 -7.54
CA GLY A 135 -2.15 -3.92 -8.72
C GLY A 135 -0.68 -4.36 -8.64
N PHE A 136 0.00 -4.32 -9.77
CA PHE A 136 1.42 -4.62 -9.92
C PHE A 136 2.03 -3.88 -11.12
N LEU A 137 3.35 -3.84 -11.17
CA LEU A 137 4.12 -3.38 -12.31
C LEU A 137 5.27 -4.36 -12.56
N TYR A 138 5.14 -5.21 -13.58
CA TYR A 138 6.24 -5.95 -14.13
C TYR A 138 7.05 -5.01 -15.04
N ALA A 139 8.23 -4.61 -14.60
CA ALA A 139 9.00 -3.51 -15.19
C ALA A 139 9.96 -3.94 -16.31
N GLU A 140 10.00 -5.23 -16.65
CA GLU A 140 10.86 -5.75 -17.72
C GLU A 140 10.13 -5.77 -19.08
N ASN A 141 10.76 -6.33 -20.12
CA ASN A 141 10.21 -6.37 -21.46
C ASN A 141 9.54 -7.73 -21.75
N PRO A 142 8.25 -7.76 -22.13
CA PRO A 142 7.33 -6.63 -22.23
C PRO A 142 6.89 -6.11 -20.86
N ASN A 143 6.77 -4.79 -20.74
CA ASN A 143 6.24 -4.16 -19.54
C ASN A 143 4.74 -4.46 -19.39
N VAL A 144 4.32 -4.94 -18.21
CA VAL A 144 2.91 -5.23 -17.91
C VAL A 144 2.54 -4.61 -16.58
N LYS A 145 1.48 -3.81 -16.59
CA LYS A 145 0.98 -3.16 -15.37
C LYS A 145 -0.47 -3.49 -15.10
N ARG A 146 -0.82 -3.47 -13.83
CA ARG A 146 -2.20 -3.57 -13.37
C ARG A 146 -2.46 -2.45 -12.36
N THR A 147 -3.47 -1.64 -12.62
CA THR A 147 -3.89 -0.60 -11.69
C THR A 147 -4.62 -1.24 -10.51
N SER A 148 -4.41 -0.70 -9.31
CA SER A 148 -5.14 -1.08 -8.11
C SER A 148 -6.65 -0.94 -8.29
N SER A 149 -7.41 -1.86 -7.71
CA SER A 149 -8.87 -1.81 -7.64
C SER A 149 -9.38 -0.92 -6.50
N PHE A 150 -8.49 -0.39 -5.68
CA PHE A 150 -8.81 0.56 -4.62
C PHE A 150 -7.97 1.83 -4.75
N TYR A 151 -8.48 2.91 -4.20
CA TYR A 151 -7.85 4.22 -4.21
C TYR A 151 -7.96 4.84 -2.82
N THR A 152 -6.86 5.39 -2.34
CA THR A 152 -6.82 6.14 -1.08
C THR A 152 -5.85 7.31 -1.21
N GLY A 153 -6.12 8.38 -0.47
CA GLY A 153 -5.29 9.58 -0.45
C GLY A 153 -4.61 9.77 0.90
N TYR A 154 -3.97 10.91 1.05
CA TYR A 154 -3.46 11.34 2.34
C TYR A 154 -4.60 11.58 3.33
N MET A 155 -4.42 11.10 4.56
CA MET A 155 -5.19 11.64 5.68
C MET A 155 -4.51 12.94 6.12
N VAL A 156 -5.29 14.00 6.13
CA VAL A 156 -4.85 15.33 6.57
C VAL A 156 -5.85 15.88 7.57
N PRO A 157 -5.41 16.73 8.52
CA PRO A 157 -6.31 17.39 9.45
C PRO A 157 -7.39 18.18 8.70
N VAL A 158 -8.62 18.14 9.23
CA VAL A 158 -9.73 18.91 8.65
C VAL A 158 -9.51 20.42 8.83
N ARG A 159 -10.14 21.22 7.99
CA ARG A 159 -9.93 22.66 7.94
C ARG A 159 -10.10 23.34 9.31
N GLU A 160 -11.07 22.90 10.08
CA GLU A 160 -11.46 23.49 11.36
C GLU A 160 -10.37 23.41 12.44
N VAL A 161 -9.42 22.47 12.30
CA VAL A 161 -8.34 22.25 13.27
C VAL A 161 -6.96 22.67 12.77
N LEU A 162 -6.81 23.12 11.52
CA LEU A 162 -5.50 23.41 10.91
C LEU A 162 -4.66 24.42 11.70
N SER A 163 -5.29 25.41 12.32
CA SER A 163 -4.61 26.43 13.11
C SER A 163 -4.22 26.01 14.52
N ILE A 164 -4.73 24.86 15.00
CA ILE A 164 -4.52 24.36 16.36
C ILE A 164 -3.77 23.02 16.40
N VAL A 165 -3.51 22.41 15.23
CA VAL A 165 -2.70 21.20 15.15
C VAL A 165 -1.29 21.51 15.62
N SER A 166 -0.86 20.82 16.66
CA SER A 166 0.51 20.89 17.17
C SER A 166 1.25 19.59 16.90
N LEU A 167 2.56 19.70 16.82
CA LEU A 167 3.50 18.60 16.77
C LEU A 167 4.39 18.71 17.99
N GLU A 168 4.39 17.68 18.81
CA GLU A 168 5.16 17.65 20.03
C GLU A 168 6.19 16.52 20.00
N PRO A 169 7.49 16.79 20.14
CA PRO A 169 8.50 15.75 20.23
C PRO A 169 8.46 15.06 21.58
N GLN A 170 8.30 13.76 21.56
CA GLN A 170 8.37 12.93 22.77
C GLN A 170 9.74 12.26 22.86
N LEU A 171 10.37 12.36 24.03
CA LEU A 171 11.63 11.70 24.32
C LEU A 171 11.38 10.22 24.63
N HIS A 172 12.04 9.37 23.89
CA HIS A 172 12.08 7.94 24.15
C HIS A 172 13.50 7.50 24.50
N SER A 173 13.63 6.57 25.43
CA SER A 173 14.89 5.91 25.73
C SER A 173 14.73 4.41 25.66
N ARG A 174 15.64 3.73 24.95
CA ARG A 174 15.79 2.29 25.00
C ARG A 174 16.99 1.94 25.87
N TYR A 175 16.77 1.06 26.80
CA TYR A 175 17.80 0.54 27.68
C TYR A 175 18.13 -0.89 27.21
N ALA A 176 19.32 -1.07 26.66
CA ALA A 176 19.72 -2.34 26.08
C ALA A 176 20.93 -2.98 26.79
N LEU A 177 21.29 -2.47 27.98
CA LEU A 177 22.38 -3.02 28.80
C LEU A 177 22.14 -4.51 29.12
N GLY A 178 23.21 -5.28 29.01
CA GLY A 178 23.16 -6.72 29.30
C GLY A 178 22.66 -7.58 28.15
N THR A 179 22.36 -7.01 26.98
CA THR A 179 22.04 -7.79 25.80
C THR A 179 23.25 -7.98 24.87
N LYS A 180 23.30 -9.10 24.14
CA LYS A 180 24.37 -9.39 23.16
C LYS A 180 24.45 -8.38 22.00
N TYR A 181 23.49 -7.47 21.90
CA TYR A 181 23.39 -6.46 20.83
C TYR A 181 24.03 -5.12 21.20
N VAL A 182 24.47 -4.95 22.46
CA VAL A 182 25.17 -3.75 22.91
C VAL A 182 26.60 -4.12 23.16
N SER A 183 27.51 -3.65 22.32
CA SER A 183 28.95 -3.79 22.54
C SER A 183 29.39 -2.90 23.68
N VAL A 184 29.92 -3.49 24.72
CA VAL A 184 30.53 -2.78 25.91
C VAL A 184 31.84 -2.08 25.51
N ALA A 185 32.39 -2.39 24.33
CA ALA A 185 33.72 -1.94 23.91
C ALA A 185 33.83 -0.45 23.54
N THR A 186 32.74 0.26 23.39
CA THR A 186 32.77 1.66 22.90
C THR A 186 32.51 2.72 23.97
N GLY A 187 32.36 2.36 25.21
CA GLY A 187 32.13 3.34 26.32
C GLY A 187 30.82 4.13 26.19
N ALA A 188 30.03 3.89 25.14
CA ALA A 188 28.70 4.46 25.01
C ALA A 188 27.78 3.71 25.96
N ALA A 189 27.16 4.42 26.89
CA ALA A 189 26.10 3.87 27.71
C ALA A 189 25.07 3.24 26.78
N GLY A 190 24.68 1.99 27.02
CA GLY A 190 23.72 1.22 26.21
C GLY A 190 22.33 1.82 26.19
N GLN A 191 22.23 3.12 26.27
CA GLN A 191 21.02 3.92 26.23
C GLN A 191 20.93 4.61 24.86
N MET A 192 19.93 4.23 24.09
CA MET A 192 19.55 4.94 22.86
C MET A 192 18.45 5.94 23.20
N ILE A 193 18.78 7.22 23.08
CA ILE A 193 17.81 8.31 23.23
C ILE A 193 17.38 8.76 21.85
N TYR A 194 16.09 8.83 21.61
CA TYR A 194 15.52 9.33 20.37
C TYR A 194 14.22 10.08 20.62
N TYR A 195 13.90 10.98 19.70
CA TYR A 195 12.67 11.75 19.73
C TYR A 195 11.72 11.31 18.64
N VAL A 196 10.45 11.20 18.97
CA VAL A 196 9.37 10.90 18.04
C VAL A 196 8.36 12.03 18.10
N GLU A 197 8.03 12.65 16.97
CA GLU A 197 6.93 13.60 16.93
C GLU A 197 5.61 12.86 17.14
N VAL A 198 4.71 13.43 17.92
CA VAL A 198 3.32 13.00 18.07
C VAL A 198 2.40 14.16 17.75
N SER A 199 1.19 13.85 17.31
CA SER A 199 0.18 14.86 16.98
C SER A 199 -1.21 14.39 17.39
N SER A 200 -2.10 15.34 17.59
CA SER A 200 -3.53 15.09 17.82
C SER A 200 -4.33 15.98 16.89
N ALA A 201 -5.26 15.40 16.15
CA ALA A 201 -6.19 16.15 15.31
C ALA A 201 -7.38 15.30 14.85
N LEU A 202 -8.39 15.96 14.30
CA LEU A 202 -9.42 15.32 13.52
C LEU A 202 -8.96 15.26 12.05
N PHE A 203 -8.70 14.06 11.55
CA PHE A 203 -8.22 13.81 10.19
C PHE A 203 -9.36 13.45 9.24
N SER A 204 -9.25 13.88 8.00
CA SER A 204 -10.10 13.39 6.91
C SER A 204 -9.57 12.07 6.38
N PHE A 205 -10.46 11.12 6.08
CA PHE A 205 -10.17 9.82 5.49
C PHE A 205 -10.96 9.62 4.20
N ALA A 206 -10.32 9.05 3.18
CA ALA A 206 -10.95 8.71 1.91
C ALA A 206 -10.46 7.36 1.42
N PHE A 207 -11.38 6.48 1.04
CA PHE A 207 -11.08 5.19 0.43
C PHE A 207 -12.16 4.82 -0.59
N ASP A 208 -11.75 4.39 -1.77
CA ASP A 208 -12.64 3.92 -2.81
C ASP A 208 -12.23 2.49 -3.21
N LEU A 209 -13.19 1.61 -3.42
CA LEU A 209 -12.98 0.24 -3.88
C LEU A 209 -13.92 -0.08 -5.05
N ASP A 210 -13.35 -0.47 -6.19
CA ASP A 210 -14.07 -0.94 -7.37
C ASP A 210 -13.80 -2.43 -7.61
N THR A 211 -14.80 -3.27 -7.45
CA THR A 211 -14.66 -4.71 -7.67
C THR A 211 -14.78 -5.13 -9.13
N LYS A 212 -14.99 -4.18 -10.06
CA LYS A 212 -15.33 -4.43 -11.45
C LYS A 212 -14.31 -5.30 -12.19
N PHE A 213 -13.03 -5.03 -11.96
CA PHE A 213 -11.94 -5.69 -12.69
C PHE A 213 -11.19 -6.75 -11.89
N ILE A 214 -11.62 -7.05 -10.68
CA ILE A 214 -11.03 -8.13 -9.89
C ILE A 214 -11.17 -9.46 -10.66
N GLY A 215 -10.05 -10.16 -10.85
CA GLY A 215 -10.00 -11.44 -11.57
C GLY A 215 -10.16 -11.33 -13.08
N ARG A 216 -10.04 -10.15 -13.68
CA ARG A 216 -10.24 -9.88 -15.08
C ARG A 216 -9.04 -9.20 -15.73
N TYR A 217 -8.94 -9.32 -17.04
CA TYR A 217 -7.91 -8.60 -17.82
C TYR A 217 -8.10 -7.09 -17.74
N THR A 218 -7.01 -6.38 -17.52
CA THR A 218 -6.98 -4.92 -17.46
C THR A 218 -5.93 -4.31 -18.39
N PHE A 219 -4.92 -5.07 -18.76
CA PHE A 219 -3.82 -4.58 -19.59
C PHE A 219 -3.88 -5.14 -21.02
N HIS A 220 -4.26 -6.41 -21.20
CA HIS A 220 -4.40 -7.01 -22.51
C HIS A 220 -5.62 -6.43 -23.27
N VAL A 221 -5.37 -5.61 -24.29
CA VAL A 221 -6.40 -4.79 -24.98
C VAL A 221 -7.56 -5.63 -25.56
N GLU A 222 -7.25 -6.74 -26.26
CA GLU A 222 -8.28 -7.57 -26.92
C GLU A 222 -9.10 -8.42 -25.93
N LYS A 223 -8.56 -8.64 -24.72
CA LYS A 223 -9.20 -9.42 -23.66
C LYS A 223 -9.75 -8.55 -22.54
N TYR A 224 -9.65 -7.24 -22.63
CA TYR A 224 -10.07 -6.30 -21.60
C TYR A 224 -11.45 -6.63 -21.01
N GLY A 225 -11.52 -6.78 -19.71
CA GLY A 225 -12.75 -7.12 -18.98
C GLY A 225 -13.15 -8.60 -19.01
N LYS A 226 -12.51 -9.46 -19.84
CA LYS A 226 -12.74 -10.91 -19.81
C LYS A 226 -12.17 -11.51 -18.55
N PRO A 227 -12.75 -12.61 -18.02
CA PRO A 227 -12.25 -13.25 -16.79
C PRO A 227 -10.90 -13.95 -17.04
N ILE A 228 -9.98 -13.82 -16.07
CA ILE A 228 -8.74 -14.58 -15.97
C ILE A 228 -8.93 -15.79 -15.05
N VAL A 229 -9.71 -15.63 -13.98
CA VAL A 229 -10.09 -16.69 -13.04
C VAL A 229 -11.59 -16.95 -13.14
N ASP A 230 -12.04 -18.07 -12.62
CA ASP A 230 -13.46 -18.44 -12.67
C ASP A 230 -14.36 -17.52 -11.82
N GLY A 231 -15.68 -17.65 -12.02
CA GLY A 231 -16.66 -16.80 -11.36
C GLY A 231 -16.68 -16.92 -9.83
N GLU A 232 -16.40 -18.10 -9.29
CA GLU A 232 -16.35 -18.34 -7.85
C GLU A 232 -15.12 -17.68 -7.23
N GLU A 233 -13.96 -17.77 -7.89
CA GLU A 233 -12.75 -17.08 -7.44
C GLU A 233 -12.91 -15.55 -7.50
N ILE A 234 -13.56 -15.01 -8.55
CA ILE A 234 -13.90 -13.59 -8.63
C ILE A 234 -14.77 -13.16 -7.45
N LYS A 235 -15.78 -13.95 -7.09
CA LYS A 235 -16.63 -13.68 -5.92
C LYS A 235 -15.82 -13.70 -4.62
N LYS A 236 -15.02 -14.74 -4.39
CA LYS A 236 -14.17 -14.85 -3.19
C LYS A 236 -13.26 -13.63 -3.03
N ARG A 237 -12.56 -13.23 -4.09
CA ARG A 237 -11.67 -12.04 -4.07
C ARG A 237 -12.43 -10.75 -3.82
N SER A 238 -13.59 -10.59 -4.46
CA SER A 238 -14.42 -9.40 -4.27
C SER A 238 -14.96 -9.31 -2.83
N TYR A 239 -15.41 -10.41 -2.24
CA TYR A 239 -15.81 -10.45 -0.83
C TYR A 239 -14.63 -10.22 0.11
N SER A 240 -13.47 -10.80 -0.15
CA SER A 240 -12.26 -10.54 0.64
C SER A 240 -11.86 -9.07 0.61
N ALA A 241 -11.96 -8.43 -0.56
CA ALA A 241 -11.66 -7.00 -0.70
C ALA A 241 -12.63 -6.10 0.09
N LEU A 242 -13.92 -6.47 0.12
CA LEU A 242 -14.93 -5.74 0.90
C LEU A 242 -14.77 -5.97 2.41
N GLU A 243 -14.48 -7.20 2.83
CA GLU A 243 -14.27 -7.52 4.24
C GLU A 243 -13.01 -6.87 4.78
N ALA A 244 -11.91 -6.88 4.01
CA ALA A 244 -10.69 -6.17 4.37
C ALA A 244 -10.90 -4.65 4.52
N LEU A 245 -11.77 -4.04 3.71
CA LEU A 245 -12.14 -2.64 3.89
C LEU A 245 -12.96 -2.42 5.17
N LYS A 246 -13.88 -3.32 5.47
CA LYS A 246 -14.64 -3.28 6.72
C LYS A 246 -13.72 -3.39 7.94
N GLU A 247 -12.78 -4.35 7.93
CA GLU A 247 -11.80 -4.52 9.01
C GLU A 247 -10.91 -3.27 9.16
N LEU A 248 -10.41 -2.72 8.06
CA LEU A 248 -9.65 -1.47 8.07
C LEU A 248 -10.40 -0.33 8.77
N LEU A 249 -11.73 -0.23 8.57
CA LEU A 249 -12.55 0.83 9.18
C LEU A 249 -12.90 0.57 10.66
N LEU A 250 -12.81 -0.68 11.11
CA LEU A 250 -13.09 -1.04 12.50
C LEU A 250 -11.87 -0.99 13.40
N GLU A 251 -10.67 -1.07 12.83
CA GLU A 251 -9.40 -1.04 13.54
C GLU A 251 -8.75 0.36 13.60
N PHE A 252 -9.41 1.37 13.02
CA PHE A 252 -9.02 2.78 13.15
C PHE A 252 -9.49 3.38 14.48
#